data_dfa4c6b2c5bd791767c4dd6ca27abb25
#
_entry.id   dfa4c6b2c5bd791767c4dd6ca27abb25
#
_cell.length_a   1.000
_cell.length_b   1.000
_cell.length_c   1.000
_cell.angle_alpha   90.00
_cell.angle_beta   90.00
_cell.angle_gamma   90.00
#
_symmetry.space_group_name_H-M   'P 1'
#
loop_
_entity.id
_entity.type
_entity.pdbx_description
1 polymer ?
#
loop_
_entity_poly.entity_id
_entity_poly.type
_entity_poly.pdbx_seq_one_letter_code
_entity_poly.pdbx_strand_id
1 'polypeptide(L)'
;MRREWWVLAAAVGLVWLLLQLETMLMPFIAGMILAYLADPLANRLERWGLSRSLAVCAVFLVLLVLLAVGLLVLIPLLVQQLRQFGEMIPGIFDWVQTVLAPQIQAWTGFDVAGELDNVQATLADHWQDAGGYLTQVLGQVGRSGMAFVTWVTYVALIPVVTFYLLLDWNHLMASLRDLLPRRWEADAVRLAGRCDEVLSAFLRGQLLVMLSLGVIYGLGLTLMGVRFGVLIGLISGLASIVPFLGFIVGISIALIVAFFQFGTWLALLGVVAVFSIGQAIESTVLQPKLLGDRIGLHPVAVIFAVLAGGNLFGFTGVLLALPAAAVIMVLLRELNERYKNSTLYDATLARRDDEEAP
;
A
#
# COMPACT_ATOMS: atom_id res chain seq x y z
N MET A 1 -7.45 -41.37 -5.69
CA MET A 1 -6.62 -41.17 -4.50
C MET A 1 -5.15 -40.83 -4.80
N ARG A 2 -4.38 -41.57 -5.59
CA ARG A 2 -2.94 -41.20 -5.86
C ARG A 2 -2.75 -39.87 -6.57
N ARG A 3 -3.62 -39.49 -7.50
CA ARG A 3 -3.48 -38.23 -8.29
C ARG A 3 -3.74 -36.98 -7.44
N GLU A 4 -4.61 -37.04 -6.47
CA GLU A 4 -4.97 -35.94 -5.58
C GLU A 4 -3.82 -35.58 -4.64
N TRP A 5 -3.07 -36.59 -4.13
CA TRP A 5 -1.89 -36.36 -3.30
C TRP A 5 -0.74 -35.66 -4.04
N TRP A 6 -0.55 -35.98 -5.32
CA TRP A 6 0.47 -35.29 -6.16
C TRP A 6 0.08 -33.84 -6.40
N VAL A 7 -1.19 -33.54 -6.62
CA VAL A 7 -1.67 -32.16 -6.77
C VAL A 7 -1.47 -31.38 -5.47
N LEU A 8 -1.81 -31.99 -4.32
CA LEU A 8 -1.61 -31.38 -3.01
C LEU A 8 -0.13 -31.16 -2.71
N ALA A 9 0.72 -32.16 -2.99
CA ALA A 9 2.16 -32.02 -2.80
C ALA A 9 2.77 -30.94 -3.72
N ALA A 10 2.32 -30.85 -4.97
CA ALA A 10 2.74 -29.81 -5.90
C ALA A 10 2.29 -28.41 -5.44
N ALA A 11 1.06 -28.29 -4.91
CA ALA A 11 0.55 -27.03 -4.36
C ALA A 11 1.35 -26.59 -3.12
N VAL A 12 1.62 -27.51 -2.18
CA VAL A 12 2.44 -27.23 -1.00
C VAL A 12 3.88 -26.87 -1.40
N GLY A 13 4.47 -27.58 -2.35
CA GLY A 13 5.79 -27.29 -2.88
C GLY A 13 5.86 -25.91 -3.56
N LEU A 14 4.82 -25.54 -4.31
CA LEU A 14 4.72 -24.21 -4.93
C LEU A 14 4.62 -23.10 -3.88
N VAL A 15 3.76 -23.28 -2.88
CA VAL A 15 3.64 -22.31 -1.77
C VAL A 15 4.96 -22.16 -1.02
N TRP A 16 5.62 -23.26 -0.72
CA TRP A 16 6.93 -23.24 -0.07
C TRP A 16 7.98 -22.53 -0.91
N LEU A 17 8.02 -22.78 -2.23
CA LEU A 17 8.91 -22.10 -3.17
C LEU A 17 8.63 -20.59 -3.23
N LEU A 18 7.36 -20.19 -3.29
CA LEU A 18 6.96 -18.77 -3.29
C LEU A 18 7.40 -18.06 -1.99
N LEU A 19 7.29 -18.73 -0.84
CA LEU A 19 7.77 -18.20 0.43
C LEU A 19 9.29 -18.00 0.44
N GLN A 20 10.05 -18.93 -0.15
CA GLN A 20 11.51 -18.79 -0.27
C GLN A 20 11.94 -17.68 -1.24
N LEU A 21 11.12 -17.41 -2.26
CA LEU A 21 11.38 -16.40 -3.27
C LEU A 21 10.76 -15.02 -2.93
N GLU A 22 10.20 -14.83 -1.75
CA GLU A 22 9.47 -13.62 -1.35
C GLU A 22 10.24 -12.35 -1.71
N THR A 23 11.51 -12.26 -1.32
CA THR A 23 12.36 -11.09 -1.59
C THR A 23 12.56 -10.84 -3.08
N MET A 24 12.71 -11.91 -3.88
CA MET A 24 12.84 -11.80 -5.35
C MET A 24 11.53 -11.43 -6.03
N LEU A 25 10.40 -11.85 -5.47
CA LEU A 25 9.07 -11.60 -6.06
C LEU A 25 8.62 -10.14 -5.92
N MET A 26 9.15 -9.41 -4.95
CA MET A 26 8.76 -8.03 -4.64
C MET A 26 8.79 -7.09 -5.88
N PRO A 27 9.90 -6.98 -6.66
CA PRO A 27 9.92 -6.13 -7.84
C PRO A 27 8.97 -6.63 -8.95
N PHE A 28 8.71 -7.95 -9.05
CA PHE A 28 7.76 -8.50 -10.01
C PHE A 28 6.32 -8.13 -9.62
N ILE A 29 5.96 -8.24 -8.35
CA ILE A 29 4.64 -7.84 -7.84
C ILE A 29 4.43 -6.33 -8.03
N ALA A 30 5.42 -5.51 -7.66
CA ALA A 30 5.36 -4.07 -7.86
C ALA A 30 5.22 -3.71 -9.35
N GLY A 31 6.03 -4.34 -10.21
CA GLY A 31 5.96 -4.17 -11.66
C GLY A 31 4.61 -4.59 -12.25
N MET A 32 4.04 -5.69 -11.76
CA MET A 32 2.71 -6.17 -12.17
C MET A 32 1.60 -5.20 -11.75
N ILE A 33 1.64 -4.67 -10.55
CA ILE A 33 0.67 -3.66 -10.07
C ILE A 33 0.77 -2.41 -10.93
N LEU A 34 1.99 -1.92 -11.20
CA LEU A 34 2.20 -0.74 -12.05
C LEU A 34 1.73 -0.99 -13.49
N ALA A 35 2.06 -2.14 -14.08
CA ALA A 35 1.57 -2.52 -15.41
C ALA A 35 0.04 -2.57 -15.45
N TYR A 36 -0.57 -3.19 -14.45
CA TYR A 36 -2.02 -3.28 -14.32
C TYR A 36 -2.69 -1.91 -14.20
N LEU A 37 -2.10 -0.99 -13.43
CA LEU A 37 -2.60 0.38 -13.30
C LEU A 37 -2.41 1.21 -14.57
N ALA A 38 -1.34 0.95 -15.32
CA ALA A 38 -1.00 1.66 -16.55
C ALA A 38 -1.73 1.12 -17.79
N ASP A 39 -2.18 -0.15 -17.78
CA ASP A 39 -2.84 -0.80 -18.92
C ASP A 39 -4.04 -0.01 -19.51
N PRO A 40 -4.95 0.58 -18.72
CA PRO A 40 -6.04 1.38 -19.27
C PRO A 40 -5.58 2.63 -20.01
N LEU A 41 -4.44 3.21 -19.63
CA LEU A 41 -3.85 4.35 -20.35
C LEU A 41 -3.30 3.89 -21.69
N ALA A 42 -2.59 2.76 -21.73
CA ALA A 42 -2.12 2.15 -22.96
C ALA A 42 -3.28 1.80 -23.89
N ASN A 43 -4.34 1.17 -23.37
CA ASN A 43 -5.55 0.83 -24.11
C ASN A 43 -6.30 2.07 -24.66
N ARG A 44 -6.22 3.22 -23.97
CA ARG A 44 -6.77 4.49 -24.49
C ARG A 44 -5.97 5.01 -25.70
N LEU A 45 -4.64 5.00 -25.60
CA LEU A 45 -3.75 5.44 -26.68
C LEU A 45 -3.88 4.53 -27.92
N GLU A 46 -4.03 3.22 -27.69
CA GLU A 46 -4.28 2.24 -28.74
C GLU A 46 -5.60 2.52 -29.48
N ARG A 47 -6.67 2.89 -28.74
CA ARG A 47 -7.96 3.33 -29.34
C ARG A 47 -7.84 4.63 -30.14
N TRP A 48 -6.83 5.46 -29.87
CA TRP A 48 -6.54 6.66 -30.66
C TRP A 48 -5.70 6.37 -31.94
N GLY A 49 -5.42 5.08 -32.21
CA GLY A 49 -4.76 4.63 -33.43
C GLY A 49 -3.26 4.36 -33.28
N LEU A 50 -2.69 4.42 -32.07
CA LEU A 50 -1.30 4.01 -31.87
C LEU A 50 -1.18 2.49 -31.86
N SER A 51 -0.06 1.96 -32.37
CA SER A 51 0.26 0.56 -32.16
C SER A 51 0.51 0.26 -30.68
N ARG A 52 0.27 -0.97 -30.23
CA ARG A 52 0.47 -1.39 -28.83
C ARG A 52 1.84 -0.98 -28.30
N SER A 53 2.90 -1.23 -29.06
CA SER A 53 4.27 -0.88 -28.65
C SER A 53 4.45 0.62 -28.47
N LEU A 54 3.93 1.45 -29.36
CA LEU A 54 4.01 2.91 -29.24
C LEU A 54 3.18 3.44 -28.07
N ALA A 55 1.98 2.89 -27.86
CA ALA A 55 1.11 3.24 -26.74
C ALA A 55 1.80 2.94 -25.39
N VAL A 56 2.40 1.74 -25.27
CA VAL A 56 3.14 1.33 -24.08
C VAL A 56 4.38 2.18 -23.86
N CYS A 57 5.19 2.44 -24.90
CA CYS A 57 6.35 3.33 -24.81
C CYS A 57 5.95 4.73 -24.35
N ALA A 58 4.87 5.30 -24.90
CA ALA A 58 4.39 6.63 -24.52
C ALA A 58 3.94 6.69 -23.07
N VAL A 59 3.11 5.73 -22.61
CA VAL A 59 2.67 5.65 -21.20
C VAL A 59 3.87 5.47 -20.28
N PHE A 60 4.79 4.57 -20.62
CA PHE A 60 5.97 4.30 -19.83
C PHE A 60 6.90 5.53 -19.73
N LEU A 61 7.12 6.22 -20.84
CA LEU A 61 7.90 7.47 -20.84
C LEU A 61 7.26 8.54 -19.95
N VAL A 62 5.94 8.73 -20.04
CA VAL A 62 5.21 9.67 -19.17
C VAL A 62 5.36 9.29 -17.71
N LEU A 63 5.20 8.01 -17.37
CA LEU A 63 5.37 7.54 -15.99
C LEU A 63 6.81 7.74 -15.50
N LEU A 64 7.82 7.46 -16.32
CA LEU A 64 9.23 7.71 -15.97
C LEU A 64 9.52 9.19 -15.76
N VAL A 65 9.01 10.06 -16.65
CA VAL A 65 9.17 11.51 -16.50
C VAL A 65 8.50 12.02 -15.24
N LEU A 66 7.25 11.60 -14.97
CA LEU A 66 6.54 11.96 -13.74
C LEU A 66 7.27 11.47 -12.49
N LEU A 67 7.80 10.25 -12.51
CA LEU A 67 8.59 9.69 -11.42
C LEU A 67 9.89 10.48 -11.24
N ALA A 68 10.62 10.76 -12.33
CA ALA A 68 11.88 11.51 -12.29
C ALA A 68 11.68 12.93 -11.75
N VAL A 69 10.68 13.66 -12.28
CA VAL A 69 10.31 14.99 -11.80
C VAL A 69 9.87 14.95 -10.35
N GLY A 70 9.00 13.99 -9.99
CA GLY A 70 8.58 13.77 -8.61
C GLY A 70 9.77 13.56 -7.66
N LEU A 71 10.69 12.67 -8.01
CA LEU A 71 11.90 12.42 -7.20
C LEU A 71 12.83 13.65 -7.12
N LEU A 72 13.05 14.36 -8.24
CA LEU A 72 13.88 15.55 -8.26
C LEU A 72 13.35 16.69 -7.38
N VAL A 73 12.03 16.80 -7.26
CA VAL A 73 11.37 17.81 -6.40
C VAL A 73 11.23 17.33 -4.96
N LEU A 74 10.77 16.08 -4.77
CA LEU A 74 10.47 15.56 -3.43
C LEU A 74 11.74 15.24 -2.65
N ILE A 75 12.77 14.64 -3.26
CA ILE A 75 13.97 14.23 -2.53
C ILE A 75 14.64 15.42 -1.82
N PRO A 76 14.98 16.55 -2.49
CA PRO A 76 15.58 17.69 -1.82
C PRO A 76 14.68 18.26 -0.71
N LEU A 77 13.36 18.34 -0.97
CA LEU A 77 12.40 18.82 0.00
C LEU A 77 12.35 17.92 1.25
N LEU A 78 12.30 16.59 1.05
CA LEU A 78 12.29 15.61 2.14
C LEU A 78 13.60 15.64 2.94
N VAL A 79 14.75 15.70 2.26
CA VAL A 79 16.06 15.78 2.91
C VAL A 79 16.16 17.05 3.78
N GLN A 80 15.71 18.18 3.26
CA GLN A 80 15.69 19.42 4.02
C GLN A 80 14.77 19.33 5.24
N GLN A 81 13.57 18.78 5.08
CA GLN A 81 12.61 18.65 6.16
C GLN A 81 13.06 17.62 7.21
N LEU A 82 13.66 16.50 6.80
CA LEU A 82 14.22 15.52 7.72
C LEU A 82 15.38 16.07 8.54
N ARG A 83 16.27 16.87 7.90
CA ARG A 83 17.36 17.54 8.63
C ARG A 83 16.82 18.48 9.70
N GLN A 84 15.85 19.34 9.34
CA GLN A 84 15.22 20.26 10.28
C GLN A 84 14.46 19.52 11.41
N PHE A 85 13.86 18.37 11.10
CA PHE A 85 13.21 17.54 12.11
C PHE A 85 14.25 16.95 13.10
N GLY A 86 15.40 16.50 12.58
CA GLY A 86 16.51 16.03 13.42
C GLY A 86 17.02 17.10 14.39
N GLU A 87 17.10 18.36 13.93
CA GLU A 87 17.48 19.50 14.78
C GLU A 87 16.45 19.80 15.90
N MET A 88 15.19 19.40 15.73
CA MET A 88 14.13 19.58 16.72
C MET A 88 14.15 18.48 17.81
N ILE A 89 14.65 17.29 17.50
CA ILE A 89 14.63 16.13 18.42
C ILE A 89 15.27 16.43 19.78
N PRO A 90 16.48 17.04 19.88
CA PRO A 90 17.07 17.36 21.18
C PRO A 90 16.16 18.22 22.06
N GLY A 91 15.52 19.24 21.47
CA GLY A 91 14.59 20.11 22.21
C GLY A 91 13.33 19.38 22.70
N ILE A 92 12.88 18.34 21.98
CA ILE A 92 11.78 17.47 22.43
C ILE A 92 12.23 16.68 23.66
N PHE A 93 13.42 16.10 23.63
CA PHE A 93 13.96 15.35 24.77
C PHE A 93 14.19 16.23 25.99
N ASP A 94 14.79 17.41 25.82
CA ASP A 94 14.97 18.37 26.91
C ASP A 94 13.64 18.73 27.56
N TRP A 95 12.60 18.97 26.77
CA TRP A 95 11.27 19.25 27.29
C TRP A 95 10.68 18.07 28.04
N VAL A 96 10.80 16.85 27.49
CA VAL A 96 10.32 15.63 28.16
C VAL A 96 11.03 15.41 29.48
N GLN A 97 12.35 15.59 29.55
CA GLN A 97 13.14 15.43 30.77
C GLN A 97 12.85 16.51 31.79
N THR A 98 12.70 17.77 31.37
CA THR A 98 12.54 18.89 32.31
C THR A 98 11.10 19.13 32.75
N VAL A 99 10.13 18.79 31.90
CA VAL A 99 8.70 19.11 32.18
C VAL A 99 7.88 17.86 32.42
N LEU A 100 7.97 16.86 31.54
CA LEU A 100 7.06 15.71 31.55
C LEU A 100 7.51 14.62 32.54
N ALA A 101 8.80 14.29 32.58
CA ALA A 101 9.33 13.24 33.45
C ALA A 101 9.11 13.52 34.93
N PRO A 102 9.34 14.77 35.47
CA PRO A 102 9.05 15.08 36.85
C PRO A 102 7.55 14.97 37.20
N GLN A 103 6.66 15.32 36.27
CA GLN A 103 5.21 15.21 36.49
C GLN A 103 4.78 13.73 36.51
N ILE A 104 5.28 12.89 35.61
CA ILE A 104 4.98 11.46 35.62
C ILE A 104 5.51 10.81 36.90
N GLN A 105 6.76 11.13 37.27
CA GLN A 105 7.36 10.62 38.51
C GLN A 105 6.57 11.00 39.76
N ALA A 106 6.05 12.26 39.80
CA ALA A 106 5.20 12.72 40.90
C ALA A 106 3.85 11.96 40.97
N TRP A 107 3.32 11.49 39.84
CA TRP A 107 2.01 10.83 39.80
C TRP A 107 2.11 9.30 39.89
N THR A 108 3.14 8.69 39.36
CA THR A 108 3.27 7.21 39.21
C THR A 108 4.38 6.62 40.06
N GLY A 109 5.34 7.43 40.56
CA GLY A 109 6.54 6.97 41.22
C GLY A 109 7.58 6.31 40.27
N PHE A 110 7.32 6.28 38.99
CA PHE A 110 8.23 5.67 37.97
C PHE A 110 9.30 6.68 37.56
N ASP A 111 10.56 6.29 37.62
CA ASP A 111 11.69 7.08 37.11
C ASP A 111 11.80 6.92 35.58
N VAL A 112 11.13 7.82 34.87
CA VAL A 112 11.13 7.86 33.40
C VAL A 112 12.42 8.50 32.86
N ALA A 113 13.12 9.31 33.67
CA ALA A 113 14.28 10.07 33.23
C ALA A 113 15.44 9.14 32.82
N GLY A 114 15.71 8.10 33.59
CA GLY A 114 16.79 7.12 33.29
C GLY A 114 16.57 6.28 32.03
N GLU A 115 15.31 5.96 31.70
CA GLU A 115 15.00 5.26 30.45
C GLU A 115 15.06 6.19 29.23
N LEU A 116 14.74 7.46 29.40
CA LEU A 116 14.80 8.46 28.31
C LEU A 116 16.21 8.72 27.82
N ASP A 117 17.23 8.66 28.69
CA ASP A 117 18.63 8.82 28.30
C ASP A 117 19.08 7.69 27.35
N ASN A 118 18.65 6.45 27.61
CA ASN A 118 18.92 5.31 26.72
C ASN A 118 18.18 5.43 25.38
N VAL A 119 16.94 5.91 25.40
CA VAL A 119 16.14 6.14 24.18
C VAL A 119 16.73 7.29 23.37
N GLN A 120 17.19 8.35 24.04
CA GLN A 120 17.83 9.50 23.36
C GLN A 120 19.14 9.09 22.68
N ALA A 121 20.00 8.33 23.39
CA ALA A 121 21.24 7.80 22.80
C ALA A 121 20.95 6.90 21.60
N THR A 122 20.02 5.98 21.74
CA THR A 122 19.62 5.06 20.64
C THR A 122 19.01 5.80 19.46
N LEU A 123 18.17 6.80 19.71
CA LEU A 123 17.57 7.61 18.64
C LEU A 123 18.59 8.55 18.00
N ALA A 124 19.51 9.12 18.77
CA ALA A 124 20.58 9.99 18.23
C ALA A 124 21.52 9.19 17.31
N ASP A 125 21.90 7.98 17.70
CA ASP A 125 22.71 7.08 16.87
C ASP A 125 21.94 6.69 15.60
N HIS A 126 20.68 6.26 15.73
CA HIS A 126 19.87 5.88 14.58
C HIS A 126 19.46 7.07 13.69
N TRP A 127 19.37 8.28 14.26
CA TRP A 127 19.07 9.51 13.49
C TRP A 127 20.27 10.03 12.72
N GLN A 128 21.47 9.95 13.33
CA GLN A 128 22.72 10.19 12.60
C GLN A 128 22.89 9.14 11.49
N ASP A 129 22.52 7.89 11.76
CA ASP A 129 22.46 6.83 10.75
C ASP A 129 21.36 7.11 9.69
N ALA A 130 20.16 7.55 10.05
CA ALA A 130 19.10 7.85 9.08
C ALA A 130 19.44 9.06 8.18
N GLY A 131 20.02 10.13 8.72
CA GLY A 131 20.59 11.24 7.94
C GLY A 131 21.83 10.79 7.16
N GLY A 132 22.66 9.93 7.74
CA GLY A 132 23.74 9.18 7.12
C GLY A 132 23.26 8.18 6.09
N TYR A 133 22.14 7.46 6.31
CA TYR A 133 21.57 6.55 5.33
C TYR A 133 21.09 7.28 4.07
N LEU A 134 20.47 8.45 4.15
CA LEU A 134 20.12 9.24 2.96
C LEU A 134 21.35 9.80 2.25
N THR A 135 22.33 10.30 2.99
CA THR A 135 23.63 10.73 2.42
C THR A 135 24.51 9.53 2.08
N GLN A 136 24.40 8.41 2.79
CA GLN A 136 25.05 7.16 2.46
C GLN A 136 24.37 6.44 1.30
N VAL A 137 23.06 6.41 1.19
CA VAL A 137 22.36 5.90 0.00
C VAL A 137 22.73 6.72 -1.22
N LEU A 138 22.78 8.03 -1.12
CA LEU A 138 23.29 8.90 -2.18
C LEU A 138 24.83 8.81 -2.35
N GLY A 139 25.59 8.52 -1.31
CA GLY A 139 27.06 8.41 -1.32
C GLY A 139 27.58 6.96 -1.38
N GLN A 140 26.83 5.95 -0.93
CA GLN A 140 27.15 4.52 -1.08
C GLN A 140 26.81 4.00 -2.48
N VAL A 141 26.03 4.74 -3.26
CA VAL A 141 25.97 4.58 -4.72
C VAL A 141 27.39 4.52 -5.31
N GLY A 142 28.40 5.08 -4.58
CA GLY A 142 29.79 5.03 -4.99
C GLY A 142 30.74 4.11 -4.20
N ARG A 143 30.37 3.54 -3.04
CA ARG A 143 31.34 2.87 -2.14
C ARG A 143 31.13 1.39 -1.83
N SER A 144 29.91 0.86 -1.94
CA SER A 144 29.63 -0.58 -1.71
C SER A 144 29.02 -1.19 -2.94
N GLY A 145 29.84 -1.69 -3.85
CA GLY A 145 29.39 -2.25 -5.15
C GLY A 145 28.23 -3.24 -5.04
N MET A 146 28.17 -4.03 -3.95
CA MET A 146 27.13 -5.07 -3.80
C MET A 146 25.75 -4.49 -3.39
N ALA A 147 25.69 -3.58 -2.43
CA ALA A 147 24.43 -2.92 -2.04
C ALA A 147 23.90 -2.03 -3.17
N PHE A 148 24.79 -1.36 -3.89
CA PHE A 148 24.47 -0.60 -5.08
C PHE A 148 23.91 -1.48 -6.20
N VAL A 149 24.56 -2.60 -6.51
CA VAL A 149 24.09 -3.55 -7.52
C VAL A 149 22.70 -4.07 -7.14
N THR A 150 22.49 -4.43 -5.88
CA THR A 150 21.19 -4.89 -5.39
C THR A 150 20.13 -3.79 -5.56
N TRP A 151 20.40 -2.56 -5.11
CA TRP A 151 19.47 -1.45 -5.23
C TRP A 151 19.17 -1.08 -6.69
N VAL A 152 20.20 -0.98 -7.54
CA VAL A 152 20.04 -0.73 -8.99
C VAL A 152 19.25 -1.86 -9.63
N THR A 153 19.51 -3.11 -9.25
CA THR A 153 18.76 -4.26 -9.77
C THR A 153 17.27 -4.15 -9.43
N TYR A 154 16.92 -3.83 -8.17
CA TYR A 154 15.51 -3.65 -7.80
C TYR A 154 14.87 -2.45 -8.49
N VAL A 155 15.54 -1.29 -8.51
CA VAL A 155 15.04 -0.06 -9.12
C VAL A 155 14.92 -0.19 -10.64
N ALA A 156 15.85 -0.90 -11.29
CA ALA A 156 15.80 -1.14 -12.72
C ALA A 156 14.82 -2.26 -13.10
N LEU A 157 14.68 -3.29 -12.24
CA LEU A 157 13.84 -4.45 -12.52
C LEU A 157 12.35 -4.08 -12.52
N ILE A 158 11.89 -3.22 -11.60
CA ILE A 158 10.49 -2.79 -11.54
C ILE A 158 10.04 -2.15 -12.86
N PRO A 159 10.72 -1.11 -13.40
CA PRO A 159 10.38 -0.54 -14.71
C PRO A 159 10.44 -1.56 -15.84
N VAL A 160 11.46 -2.43 -15.87
CA VAL A 160 11.61 -3.44 -16.91
C VAL A 160 10.46 -4.43 -16.88
N VAL A 161 10.14 -4.97 -15.70
CA VAL A 161 9.00 -5.89 -15.52
C VAL A 161 7.69 -5.20 -15.88
N THR A 162 7.48 -3.95 -15.44
CA THR A 162 6.30 -3.14 -15.78
C THR A 162 6.15 -3.00 -17.28
N PHE A 163 7.23 -2.66 -17.99
CA PHE A 163 7.23 -2.45 -19.43
C PHE A 163 6.86 -3.73 -20.18
N TYR A 164 7.53 -4.86 -19.90
CA TYR A 164 7.26 -6.13 -20.56
C TYR A 164 5.87 -6.66 -20.23
N LEU A 165 5.45 -6.63 -18.97
CA LEU A 165 4.10 -7.04 -18.61
C LEU A 165 3.04 -6.18 -19.27
N LEU A 166 3.25 -4.86 -19.37
CA LEU A 166 2.32 -3.97 -20.04
C LEU A 166 2.27 -4.21 -21.55
N LEU A 167 3.41 -4.50 -22.16
CA LEU A 167 3.52 -4.80 -23.59
C LEU A 167 2.79 -6.09 -23.95
N ASP A 168 3.04 -7.15 -23.17
CA ASP A 168 2.57 -8.51 -23.46
C ASP A 168 1.31 -8.90 -22.68
N TRP A 169 0.66 -7.94 -21.98
CA TRP A 169 -0.49 -8.23 -21.12
C TRP A 169 -1.59 -9.01 -21.79
N ASN A 170 -2.01 -8.58 -22.99
CA ASN A 170 -3.08 -9.23 -23.73
C ASN A 170 -2.69 -10.64 -24.18
N HIS A 171 -1.42 -10.84 -24.57
CA HIS A 171 -0.90 -12.14 -24.97
C HIS A 171 -0.80 -13.09 -23.76
N LEU A 172 -0.35 -12.58 -22.61
CA LEU A 172 -0.29 -13.34 -21.36
C LEU A 172 -1.69 -13.83 -20.95
N MET A 173 -2.69 -12.93 -20.97
CA MET A 173 -4.08 -13.29 -20.63
C MET A 173 -4.66 -14.31 -21.62
N ALA A 174 -4.40 -14.17 -22.91
CA ALA A 174 -4.82 -15.14 -23.92
C ALA A 174 -4.17 -16.51 -23.69
N SER A 175 -2.87 -16.55 -23.42
CA SER A 175 -2.13 -17.78 -23.13
C SER A 175 -2.63 -18.47 -21.87
N LEU A 176 -2.91 -17.71 -20.79
CA LEU A 176 -3.50 -18.26 -19.56
C LEU A 176 -4.90 -18.85 -19.82
N ARG A 177 -5.69 -18.18 -20.66
CA ARG A 177 -7.01 -18.68 -21.05
C ARG A 177 -6.91 -19.98 -21.84
N ASP A 178 -5.94 -20.12 -22.75
CA ASP A 178 -5.75 -21.33 -23.56
C ASP A 178 -5.28 -22.54 -22.72
N LEU A 179 -4.67 -22.34 -21.58
CA LEU A 179 -4.32 -23.39 -20.62
C LEU A 179 -5.53 -23.96 -19.87
N LEU A 180 -6.67 -23.25 -19.87
CA LEU A 180 -7.86 -23.68 -19.14
C LEU A 180 -8.57 -24.83 -19.86
N PRO A 181 -8.98 -25.89 -19.13
CA PRO A 181 -9.85 -26.93 -19.70
C PRO A 181 -11.16 -26.30 -20.21
N ARG A 182 -11.56 -26.61 -21.43
CA ARG A 182 -12.75 -26.03 -22.09
C ARG A 182 -14.02 -26.09 -21.24
N ARG A 183 -14.14 -27.13 -20.40
CA ARG A 183 -15.28 -27.31 -19.48
C ARG A 183 -15.41 -26.19 -18.46
N TRP A 184 -14.29 -25.63 -18.02
CA TRP A 184 -14.24 -24.61 -16.94
C TRP A 184 -13.89 -23.20 -17.47
N GLU A 185 -13.57 -23.08 -18.76
CA GLU A 185 -13.13 -21.82 -19.35
C GLU A 185 -14.11 -20.68 -19.13
N ALA A 186 -15.41 -20.89 -19.40
CA ALA A 186 -16.43 -19.85 -19.24
C ALA A 186 -16.57 -19.38 -17.80
N ASP A 187 -16.58 -20.32 -16.85
CA ASP A 187 -16.66 -20.00 -15.42
C ASP A 187 -15.41 -19.31 -14.89
N ALA A 188 -14.22 -19.78 -15.31
CA ALA A 188 -12.96 -19.20 -14.88
C ALA A 188 -12.79 -17.78 -15.43
N VAL A 189 -13.14 -17.54 -16.70
CA VAL A 189 -13.09 -16.20 -17.32
C VAL A 189 -14.07 -15.25 -16.64
N ARG A 190 -15.28 -15.71 -16.34
CA ARG A 190 -16.29 -14.91 -15.61
C ARG A 190 -15.79 -14.53 -14.20
N LEU A 191 -15.23 -15.51 -13.47
CA LEU A 191 -14.70 -15.29 -12.12
C LEU A 191 -13.47 -14.37 -12.14
N ALA A 192 -12.56 -14.59 -13.07
CA ALA A 192 -11.39 -13.72 -13.29
C ALA A 192 -11.84 -12.28 -13.60
N GLY A 193 -12.88 -12.10 -14.43
CA GLY A 193 -13.44 -10.77 -14.71
C GLY A 193 -14.02 -10.08 -13.47
N ARG A 194 -14.73 -10.82 -12.59
CA ARG A 194 -15.21 -10.27 -11.30
C ARG A 194 -14.05 -9.88 -10.39
N CYS A 195 -12.99 -10.70 -10.30
CA CYS A 195 -11.79 -10.37 -9.54
C CYS A 195 -11.07 -9.14 -10.12
N ASP A 196 -10.95 -9.07 -11.45
CA ASP A 196 -10.36 -7.93 -12.16
C ASP A 196 -11.11 -6.63 -11.89
N GLU A 197 -12.44 -6.65 -11.95
CA GLU A 197 -13.27 -5.48 -11.66
C GLU A 197 -13.04 -4.94 -10.25
N VAL A 198 -13.05 -5.81 -9.25
CA VAL A 198 -12.85 -5.44 -7.83
C VAL A 198 -11.43 -4.95 -7.58
N LEU A 199 -10.43 -5.69 -8.10
CA LEU A 199 -9.02 -5.36 -7.92
C LEU A 199 -8.66 -4.03 -8.60
N SER A 200 -9.15 -3.82 -9.82
CA SER A 200 -8.96 -2.60 -10.61
C SER A 200 -9.57 -1.37 -9.91
N ALA A 201 -10.81 -1.52 -9.43
CA ALA A 201 -11.48 -0.45 -8.70
C ALA A 201 -10.73 -0.12 -7.41
N PHE A 202 -10.30 -1.16 -6.66
CA PHE A 202 -9.54 -0.98 -5.42
C PHE A 202 -8.21 -0.28 -5.65
N LEU A 203 -7.34 -0.80 -6.53
CA LEU A 203 -6.00 -0.26 -6.72
C LEU A 203 -6.03 1.20 -7.20
N ARG A 204 -6.89 1.52 -8.18
CA ARG A 204 -7.05 2.89 -8.67
C ARG A 204 -7.67 3.80 -7.62
N GLY A 205 -8.72 3.33 -6.96
CA GLY A 205 -9.39 4.08 -5.91
C GLY A 205 -8.44 4.40 -4.76
N GLN A 206 -7.69 3.39 -4.29
CA GLN A 206 -6.75 3.55 -3.18
C GLN A 206 -5.61 4.53 -3.50
N LEU A 207 -5.04 4.46 -4.72
CA LEU A 207 -4.04 5.45 -5.15
C LEU A 207 -4.59 6.88 -5.13
N LEU A 208 -5.81 7.08 -5.63
CA LEU A 208 -6.45 8.39 -5.62
C LEU A 208 -6.75 8.87 -4.19
N VAL A 209 -7.19 7.97 -3.30
CA VAL A 209 -7.37 8.29 -1.87
C VAL A 209 -6.05 8.73 -1.26
N MET A 210 -4.97 7.96 -1.42
CA MET A 210 -3.64 8.25 -0.90
C MET A 210 -3.13 9.62 -1.37
N LEU A 211 -3.24 9.91 -2.68
CA LEU A 211 -2.84 11.19 -3.27
C LEU A 211 -3.70 12.33 -2.73
N SER A 212 -5.02 12.15 -2.69
CA SER A 212 -5.95 13.18 -2.22
C SER A 212 -5.71 13.53 -0.75
N LEU A 213 -5.56 12.53 0.11
CA LEU A 213 -5.27 12.72 1.54
C LEU A 213 -3.90 13.34 1.75
N GLY A 214 -2.88 12.89 1.01
CA GLY A 214 -1.54 13.49 1.03
C GLY A 214 -1.57 14.98 0.70
N VAL A 215 -2.34 15.36 -0.33
CA VAL A 215 -2.53 16.77 -0.72
C VAL A 215 -3.34 17.53 0.33
N ILE A 216 -4.46 16.99 0.81
CA ILE A 216 -5.32 17.65 1.82
C ILE A 216 -4.54 17.93 3.10
N TYR A 217 -3.86 16.92 3.64
CA TYR A 217 -3.08 17.06 4.87
C TYR A 217 -1.86 17.94 4.64
N GLY A 218 -1.12 17.73 3.53
CA GLY A 218 0.05 18.52 3.19
C GLY A 218 -0.26 20.00 3.02
N LEU A 219 -1.28 20.34 2.23
CA LEU A 219 -1.71 21.71 2.03
C LEU A 219 -2.30 22.32 3.31
N GLY A 220 -3.18 21.59 4.02
CA GLY A 220 -3.81 22.07 5.24
C GLY A 220 -2.78 22.45 6.30
N LEU A 221 -1.80 21.57 6.56
CA LEU A 221 -0.73 21.82 7.52
C LEU A 221 0.20 22.96 7.06
N THR A 222 0.52 23.03 5.76
CA THR A 222 1.38 24.08 5.20
C THR A 222 0.71 25.46 5.27
N LEU A 223 -0.60 25.55 4.98
CA LEU A 223 -1.37 26.79 5.12
C LEU A 223 -1.46 27.28 6.57
N MET A 224 -1.46 26.36 7.53
CA MET A 224 -1.35 26.70 8.95
C MET A 224 0.07 27.13 9.36
N GLY A 225 1.05 27.00 8.48
CA GLY A 225 2.46 27.28 8.78
C GLY A 225 3.13 26.19 9.62
N VAL A 226 2.57 25.00 9.71
CA VAL A 226 3.21 23.86 10.39
C VAL A 226 4.43 23.43 9.60
N ARG A 227 5.60 23.42 10.26
CA ARG A 227 6.84 22.88 9.66
C ARG A 227 6.60 21.43 9.25
N PHE A 228 7.24 20.99 8.19
CA PHE A 228 7.08 19.62 7.69
C PHE A 228 5.67 19.26 7.17
N GLY A 229 4.79 20.24 6.96
CA GLY A 229 3.42 19.99 6.51
C GLY A 229 3.34 19.09 5.27
N VAL A 230 4.21 19.32 4.26
CA VAL A 230 4.29 18.48 3.05
C VAL A 230 4.78 17.07 3.37
N LEU A 231 5.82 16.94 4.22
CA LEU A 231 6.35 15.63 4.63
C LEU A 231 5.30 14.82 5.41
N ILE A 232 4.66 15.47 6.38
CA ILE A 232 3.60 14.84 7.19
C ILE A 232 2.43 14.43 6.28
N GLY A 233 2.02 15.30 5.36
CA GLY A 233 0.97 15.00 4.39
C GLY A 233 1.33 13.82 3.50
N LEU A 234 2.57 13.77 2.99
CA LEU A 234 3.05 12.66 2.16
C LEU A 234 3.06 11.33 2.95
N ILE A 235 3.63 11.34 4.17
CA ILE A 235 3.67 10.16 5.04
C ILE A 235 2.24 9.70 5.36
N SER A 236 1.35 10.61 5.73
CA SER A 236 -0.05 10.31 6.04
C SER A 236 -0.79 9.75 4.83
N GLY A 237 -0.60 10.37 3.65
CA GLY A 237 -1.19 9.89 2.40
C GLY A 237 -0.70 8.50 2.02
N LEU A 238 0.61 8.23 2.09
CA LEU A 238 1.17 6.90 1.84
C LEU A 238 0.71 5.86 2.88
N ALA A 239 0.70 6.22 4.16
CA ALA A 239 0.24 5.34 5.23
C ALA A 239 -1.25 5.01 5.14
N SER A 240 -2.06 5.84 4.44
CA SER A 240 -3.49 5.60 4.19
C SER A 240 -3.75 4.39 3.29
N ILE A 241 -2.72 3.72 2.74
CA ILE A 241 -2.87 2.39 2.12
C ILE A 241 -3.46 1.40 3.12
N VAL A 242 -3.19 1.58 4.41
CA VAL A 242 -3.83 0.87 5.52
C VAL A 242 -4.88 1.80 6.14
N PRO A 243 -6.16 1.39 6.19
CA PRO A 243 -7.23 2.21 6.75
C PRO A 243 -6.89 2.73 8.15
N PHE A 244 -7.18 3.98 8.41
CA PHE A 244 -6.92 4.72 9.66
C PHE A 244 -5.44 4.96 10.00
N LEU A 245 -4.49 4.20 9.45
CA LEU A 245 -3.08 4.34 9.78
C LEU A 245 -2.54 5.71 9.36
N GLY A 246 -2.92 6.18 8.16
CA GLY A 246 -2.53 7.51 7.68
C GLY A 246 -2.99 8.63 8.59
N PHE A 247 -4.24 8.55 9.06
CA PHE A 247 -4.79 9.50 10.02
C PHE A 247 -4.03 9.44 11.36
N ILE A 248 -3.86 8.24 11.95
CA ILE A 248 -3.22 8.08 13.28
C ILE A 248 -1.77 8.56 13.24
N VAL A 249 -0.99 8.10 12.28
CA VAL A 249 0.43 8.47 12.14
C VAL A 249 0.56 9.96 11.86
N GLY A 250 -0.23 10.46 10.92
CA GLY A 250 -0.16 11.86 10.50
C GLY A 250 -0.54 12.83 11.60
N ILE A 251 -1.69 12.63 12.27
CA ILE A 251 -2.13 13.52 13.34
C ILE A 251 -1.18 13.48 14.53
N SER A 252 -0.62 12.31 14.87
CA SER A 252 0.33 12.18 15.97
C SER A 252 1.60 12.99 15.71
N ILE A 253 2.20 12.86 14.53
CA ILE A 253 3.39 13.61 14.15
C ILE A 253 3.07 15.11 14.06
N ALA A 254 1.92 15.48 13.45
CA ALA A 254 1.53 16.88 13.29
C ALA A 254 1.27 17.56 14.62
N LEU A 255 0.63 16.89 15.58
CA LEU A 255 0.40 17.42 16.93
C LEU A 255 1.71 17.65 17.68
N ILE A 256 2.64 16.70 17.61
CA ILE A 256 3.96 16.85 18.24
C ILE A 256 4.68 18.06 17.63
N VAL A 257 4.76 18.14 16.30
CA VAL A 257 5.42 19.27 15.63
C VAL A 257 4.77 20.60 15.95
N ALA A 258 3.42 20.69 15.90
CA ALA A 258 2.68 21.91 16.17
C ALA A 258 2.85 22.36 17.63
N PHE A 259 2.87 21.42 18.57
CA PHE A 259 3.08 21.70 19.99
C PHE A 259 4.45 22.38 20.24
N PHE A 260 5.53 21.78 19.72
CA PHE A 260 6.87 22.32 19.90
C PHE A 260 7.14 23.58 19.07
N GLN A 261 6.44 23.75 17.93
CA GLN A 261 6.62 24.91 17.07
C GLN A 261 5.87 26.15 17.59
N PHE A 262 4.63 26.00 18.01
CA PHE A 262 3.74 27.13 18.32
C PHE A 262 3.48 27.29 19.83
N GLY A 263 3.52 26.23 20.63
CA GLY A 263 3.22 26.24 22.05
C GLY A 263 1.80 26.68 22.40
N THR A 264 0.86 26.70 21.44
CA THR A 264 -0.49 27.23 21.62
C THR A 264 -1.56 26.19 21.36
N TRP A 265 -2.62 26.18 22.19
CA TRP A 265 -3.77 25.31 21.99
C TRP A 265 -4.48 25.53 20.66
N LEU A 266 -4.46 26.75 20.15
CA LEU A 266 -5.11 27.08 18.87
C LEU A 266 -4.44 26.34 17.71
N ALA A 267 -3.13 26.20 17.73
CA ALA A 267 -2.40 25.43 16.69
C ALA A 267 -2.76 23.95 16.75
N LEU A 268 -2.86 23.37 17.95
CA LEU A 268 -3.27 21.98 18.13
C LEU A 268 -4.71 21.74 17.63
N LEU A 269 -5.64 22.62 17.97
CA LEU A 269 -7.01 22.57 17.46
C LEU A 269 -7.05 22.67 15.93
N GLY A 270 -6.21 23.53 15.35
CA GLY A 270 -6.09 23.64 13.89
C GLY A 270 -5.60 22.34 13.24
N VAL A 271 -4.60 21.66 13.81
CA VAL A 271 -4.14 20.34 13.34
C VAL A 271 -5.27 19.32 13.40
N VAL A 272 -5.97 19.24 14.55
CA VAL A 272 -7.13 18.35 14.71
C VAL A 272 -8.21 18.67 13.66
N ALA A 273 -8.48 19.94 13.39
CA ALA A 273 -9.44 20.35 12.37
C ALA A 273 -9.03 19.90 10.97
N VAL A 274 -7.76 20.09 10.56
CA VAL A 274 -7.25 19.64 9.24
C VAL A 274 -7.43 18.13 9.10
N PHE A 275 -7.01 17.34 10.08
CA PHE A 275 -7.14 15.89 10.01
C PHE A 275 -8.60 15.42 10.08
N SER A 276 -9.45 16.08 10.88
CA SER A 276 -10.89 15.77 10.95
C SER A 276 -11.61 16.07 9.64
N ILE A 277 -11.27 17.19 8.99
CA ILE A 277 -11.81 17.54 7.67
C ILE A 277 -11.35 16.51 6.62
N GLY A 278 -10.07 16.15 6.62
CA GLY A 278 -9.56 15.12 5.70
C GLY A 278 -10.25 13.77 5.92
N GLN A 279 -10.44 13.36 7.18
CA GLN A 279 -11.13 12.11 7.52
C GLN A 279 -12.62 12.15 7.12
N ALA A 280 -13.29 13.29 7.30
CA ALA A 280 -14.66 13.48 6.84
C ALA A 280 -14.74 13.39 5.32
N ILE A 281 -13.83 14.04 4.58
CA ILE A 281 -13.77 13.96 3.11
C ILE A 281 -13.48 12.52 2.68
N GLU A 282 -12.56 11.82 3.34
CA GLU A 282 -12.26 10.41 3.06
C GLU A 282 -13.51 9.54 3.18
N SER A 283 -14.18 9.59 4.33
CA SER A 283 -15.31 8.70 4.63
C SER A 283 -16.58 9.04 3.83
N THR A 284 -16.85 10.32 3.55
CA THR A 284 -18.10 10.75 2.90
C THR A 284 -17.97 10.91 1.40
N VAL A 285 -16.77 11.18 0.88
CA VAL A 285 -16.57 11.51 -0.54
C VAL A 285 -15.62 10.54 -1.22
N LEU A 286 -14.39 10.37 -0.69
CA LEU A 286 -13.37 9.61 -1.40
C LEU A 286 -13.69 8.11 -1.40
N GLN A 287 -13.99 7.52 -0.24
CA GLN A 287 -14.29 6.09 -0.16
C GLN A 287 -15.53 5.71 -0.99
N PRO A 288 -16.71 6.37 -0.87
CA PRO A 288 -17.88 5.99 -1.67
C PRO A 288 -17.68 6.21 -3.17
N LYS A 289 -17.01 7.29 -3.59
CA LYS A 289 -16.82 7.58 -5.01
C LYS A 289 -15.72 6.77 -5.68
N LEU A 290 -14.63 6.48 -4.96
CA LEU A 290 -13.43 5.87 -5.53
C LEU A 290 -13.37 4.36 -5.31
N LEU A 291 -13.77 3.88 -4.14
CA LEU A 291 -13.77 2.46 -3.79
C LEU A 291 -15.17 1.85 -3.98
N GLY A 292 -16.23 2.61 -3.66
CA GLY A 292 -17.63 2.18 -3.78
C GLY A 292 -17.98 0.98 -2.90
N ASP A 293 -19.20 0.44 -3.06
CA ASP A 293 -19.67 -0.76 -2.34
C ASP A 293 -19.08 -2.08 -2.88
N ARG A 294 -18.19 -1.99 -3.87
CA ARG A 294 -17.69 -3.16 -4.62
C ARG A 294 -16.84 -4.11 -3.80
N ILE A 295 -16.13 -3.61 -2.79
CA ILE A 295 -15.24 -4.44 -1.97
C ILE A 295 -16.04 -5.21 -0.92
N GLY A 296 -17.01 -4.57 -0.28
CA GLY A 296 -17.95 -5.20 0.68
C GLY A 296 -17.27 -5.96 1.82
N LEU A 297 -16.08 -5.52 2.24
CA LEU A 297 -15.36 -6.09 3.37
C LEU A 297 -15.83 -5.45 4.68
N HIS A 298 -16.16 -6.30 5.66
CA HIS A 298 -16.42 -5.81 7.01
C HIS A 298 -15.13 -5.24 7.63
N PRO A 299 -15.16 -4.15 8.41
CA PRO A 299 -13.96 -3.56 9.02
C PRO A 299 -13.08 -4.55 9.79
N VAL A 300 -13.69 -5.51 10.48
CA VAL A 300 -12.95 -6.57 11.18
C VAL A 300 -12.16 -7.45 10.20
N ALA A 301 -12.72 -7.77 9.02
CA ALA A 301 -12.02 -8.54 8.00
C ALA A 301 -10.81 -7.77 7.43
N VAL A 302 -10.93 -6.45 7.32
CA VAL A 302 -9.83 -5.56 6.92
C VAL A 302 -8.68 -5.63 7.93
N ILE A 303 -9.00 -5.45 9.23
CA ILE A 303 -8.00 -5.54 10.31
C ILE A 303 -7.34 -6.92 10.32
N PHE A 304 -8.14 -7.98 10.23
CA PHE A 304 -7.63 -9.35 10.17
C PHE A 304 -6.71 -9.57 8.98
N ALA A 305 -7.09 -9.10 7.78
CA ALA A 305 -6.28 -9.25 6.57
C ALA A 305 -4.93 -8.55 6.70
N VAL A 306 -4.92 -7.32 7.25
CA VAL A 306 -3.69 -6.54 7.47
C VAL A 306 -2.77 -7.23 8.48
N LEU A 307 -3.30 -7.70 9.61
CA LEU A 307 -2.52 -8.40 10.63
C LEU A 307 -2.00 -9.75 10.11
N ALA A 308 -2.85 -10.53 9.44
CA ALA A 308 -2.45 -11.81 8.85
C ALA A 308 -1.40 -11.61 7.74
N GLY A 309 -1.61 -10.66 6.83
CA GLY A 309 -0.66 -10.32 5.78
C GLY A 309 0.67 -9.87 6.36
N GLY A 310 0.64 -8.98 7.35
CA GLY A 310 1.84 -8.48 8.02
C GLY A 310 2.64 -9.58 8.73
N ASN A 311 1.94 -10.54 9.35
CA ASN A 311 2.60 -11.68 10.03
C ASN A 311 3.19 -12.69 9.03
N LEU A 312 2.52 -12.95 7.90
CA LEU A 312 2.95 -13.96 6.93
C LEU A 312 4.04 -13.45 5.98
N PHE A 313 3.93 -12.20 5.53
CA PHE A 313 4.75 -11.63 4.45
C PHE A 313 5.32 -10.25 4.80
N GLY A 314 5.38 -9.90 6.09
CA GLY A 314 5.93 -8.61 6.53
C GLY A 314 5.25 -7.40 5.87
N PHE A 315 6.05 -6.40 5.51
CA PHE A 315 5.56 -5.16 4.88
C PHE A 315 4.83 -5.40 3.55
N THR A 316 5.33 -6.32 2.72
CA THR A 316 4.68 -6.72 1.46
C THR A 316 3.29 -7.29 1.70
N GLY A 317 3.15 -8.11 2.76
CA GLY A 317 1.87 -8.68 3.15
C GLY A 317 0.86 -7.62 3.60
N VAL A 318 1.30 -6.59 4.31
CA VAL A 318 0.44 -5.44 4.67
C VAL A 318 -0.05 -4.71 3.42
N LEU A 319 0.84 -4.44 2.45
CA LEU A 319 0.48 -3.76 1.21
C LEU A 319 -0.53 -4.55 0.35
N LEU A 320 -0.36 -5.87 0.31
CA LEU A 320 -1.20 -6.76 -0.49
C LEU A 320 -2.45 -7.27 0.26
N ALA A 321 -2.55 -7.01 1.56
CA ALA A 321 -3.61 -7.56 2.40
C ALA A 321 -5.01 -7.25 1.87
N LEU A 322 -5.27 -5.99 1.54
CA LEU A 322 -6.60 -5.56 1.08
C LEU A 322 -6.92 -6.03 -0.34
N PRO A 323 -6.03 -5.91 -1.34
CA PRO A 323 -6.22 -6.53 -2.64
C PRO A 323 -6.49 -8.03 -2.55
N ALA A 324 -5.70 -8.75 -1.77
CA ALA A 324 -5.88 -10.19 -1.57
C ALA A 324 -7.22 -10.52 -0.89
N ALA A 325 -7.58 -9.78 0.17
CA ALA A 325 -8.85 -9.96 0.86
C ALA A 325 -10.05 -9.67 -0.07
N ALA A 326 -9.95 -8.68 -0.94
CA ALA A 326 -10.97 -8.35 -1.91
C ALA A 326 -11.18 -9.51 -2.92
N VAL A 327 -10.10 -10.08 -3.44
CA VAL A 327 -10.16 -11.26 -4.31
C VAL A 327 -10.74 -12.47 -3.57
N ILE A 328 -10.25 -12.76 -2.35
CA ILE A 328 -10.78 -13.85 -1.52
C ILE A 328 -12.29 -13.68 -1.28
N MET A 329 -12.76 -12.46 -1.03
CA MET A 329 -14.19 -12.19 -0.84
C MET A 329 -15.00 -12.49 -2.10
N VAL A 330 -14.50 -12.16 -3.30
CA VAL A 330 -15.16 -12.53 -4.57
C VAL A 330 -15.27 -14.05 -4.69
N LEU A 331 -14.18 -14.76 -4.40
CA LEU A 331 -14.16 -16.23 -4.44
C LEU A 331 -15.14 -16.84 -3.42
N LEU A 332 -15.17 -16.32 -2.20
CA LEU A 332 -16.09 -16.80 -1.17
C LEU A 332 -17.56 -16.54 -1.54
N ARG A 333 -17.87 -15.39 -2.15
CA ARG A 333 -19.24 -15.10 -2.65
C ARG A 333 -19.64 -16.08 -3.76
N GLU A 334 -18.76 -16.32 -4.73
CA GLU A 334 -19.03 -17.30 -5.79
C GLU A 334 -19.24 -18.73 -5.22
N LEU A 335 -18.40 -19.13 -4.25
CA LEU A 335 -18.55 -20.42 -3.57
C LEU A 335 -19.89 -20.51 -2.80
N ASN A 336 -20.27 -19.45 -2.12
CA ASN A 336 -21.53 -19.39 -1.39
C ASN A 336 -22.74 -19.41 -2.33
N GLU A 337 -22.68 -18.70 -3.48
CA GLU A 337 -23.71 -18.75 -4.52
C GLU A 337 -23.85 -20.19 -5.08
N ARG A 338 -22.73 -20.84 -5.40
CA ARG A 338 -22.73 -22.24 -5.88
C ARG A 338 -23.26 -23.21 -4.82
N TYR A 339 -22.88 -23.01 -3.54
CA TYR A 339 -23.38 -23.83 -2.44
C TYR A 339 -24.89 -23.68 -2.28
N LYS A 340 -25.43 -22.47 -2.28
CA LYS A 340 -26.86 -22.20 -2.14
C LYS A 340 -27.68 -22.77 -3.31
N ASN A 341 -27.10 -22.85 -4.49
CA ASN A 341 -27.71 -23.41 -5.69
C ASN A 341 -27.46 -24.92 -5.85
N SER A 342 -26.87 -25.58 -4.86
CA SER A 342 -26.59 -27.02 -4.89
C SER A 342 -27.65 -27.79 -4.17
N THR A 343 -27.83 -29.05 -4.56
CA THR A 343 -28.72 -30.04 -3.91
C THR A 343 -28.35 -30.32 -2.45
N LEU A 344 -27.12 -29.95 -2.04
CA LEU A 344 -26.66 -30.06 -0.65
C LEU A 344 -27.30 -29.00 0.28
N TYR A 345 -27.64 -27.83 -0.27
CA TYR A 345 -28.27 -26.75 0.49
C TYR A 345 -29.82 -26.89 0.44
N ASP A 346 -30.35 -27.16 -0.74
CA ASP A 346 -31.79 -27.27 -0.97
C ASP A 346 -32.13 -28.61 -1.65
N ALA A 347 -32.58 -29.56 -0.84
CA ALA A 347 -32.98 -30.89 -1.32
C ALA A 347 -34.19 -30.86 -2.27
N THR A 348 -34.92 -29.72 -2.36
CA THR A 348 -36.04 -29.59 -3.30
C THR A 348 -35.57 -29.42 -4.73
N LEU A 349 -34.32 -28.97 -4.96
CA LEU A 349 -33.72 -28.89 -6.28
C LEU A 349 -33.50 -30.29 -6.89
N ALA A 350 -33.15 -31.28 -6.07
CA ALA A 350 -33.00 -32.67 -6.54
C ALA A 350 -34.30 -33.26 -7.06
N ARG A 351 -35.46 -32.88 -6.48
CA ARG A 351 -36.80 -33.37 -6.94
C ARG A 351 -37.22 -32.74 -8.28
N ARG A 352 -36.78 -31.50 -8.57
CA ARG A 352 -37.09 -30.88 -9.87
C ARG A 352 -36.33 -31.51 -11.03
N ASP A 353 -35.09 -31.88 -10.81
CA ASP A 353 -34.28 -32.56 -11.83
C ASP A 353 -34.83 -33.96 -12.14
N ASP A 354 -35.45 -34.66 -11.14
CA ASP A 354 -36.10 -35.97 -11.33
C ASP A 354 -37.47 -35.83 -12.02
N GLU A 355 -38.20 -34.72 -11.88
CA GLU A 355 -39.50 -34.45 -12.53
C GLU A 355 -39.34 -33.92 -13.96
N GLU A 356 -38.18 -33.32 -14.33
CA GLU A 356 -37.90 -32.84 -15.69
C GLU A 356 -37.11 -33.86 -16.55
N ALA A 357 -36.75 -35.02 -16.00
CA ALA A 357 -36.15 -36.10 -16.76
C ALA A 357 -37.22 -36.83 -17.60
N PRO A 358 -37.11 -36.91 -18.95
CA PRO A 358 -38.09 -37.45 -19.85
C PRO A 358 -38.25 -38.99 -19.72
#